data_10477950c68100ffd37829a2118c3a43
#
_entry.id   10477950c68100ffd37829a2118c3a43
#
_cell.length_a   1.000
_cell.length_b   1.000
_cell.length_c   1.000
_cell.angle_alpha   90.00
_cell.angle_beta   90.00
_cell.angle_gamma   90.00
#
_symmetry.space_group_name_H-M   'P 1'
#
loop_
_entity.id
_entity.type
_entity.pdbx_description
1 polymer ?
#
loop_
_entity_poly.entity_id
_entity_poly.type
_entity_poly.pdbx_seq_one_letter_code
_entity_poly.pdbx_strand_id
1 'polypeptide(L)'
;MSNVLPEKGGKAENLFSRYPRRRLAFGDTEIDIDSPPMPLGKDGIPLIMRMGSSMIMGSTAALTGNVTMLASSILLPLLSQGYTKEQKEEYEKRRLEKYREYLALKKEEIQEEKEREEYVLRHNYPELSEVLGYVYEKKKLWARTNSDDDFLDIRIGSGNIPLKAKLTAPREHF
;
A
#
# COMPACT_ATOMS: atom_id res chain seq x y z
N MET A 1 -4.48 70.76 -45.65
CA MET A 1 -5.53 69.74 -45.62
C MET A 1 -4.83 68.42 -45.39
N SER A 2 -4.65 68.02 -44.15
CA SER A 2 -4.03 66.73 -43.75
C SER A 2 -5.10 65.76 -43.40
N ASN A 3 -5.21 64.73 -44.21
CA ASN A 3 -6.12 63.58 -44.04
C ASN A 3 -5.52 62.70 -42.94
N VAL A 4 -6.06 62.80 -41.72
CA VAL A 4 -5.79 61.85 -40.65
C VAL A 4 -6.78 60.70 -40.81
N LEU A 5 -6.28 59.55 -41.20
CA LEU A 5 -7.02 58.31 -41.20
C LEU A 5 -7.24 57.88 -39.75
N PRO A 6 -8.48 57.45 -39.35
CA PRO A 6 -8.70 56.98 -38.01
C PRO A 6 -8.06 55.59 -37.83
N GLU A 7 -7.18 55.50 -36.85
CA GLU A 7 -6.58 54.28 -36.35
C GLU A 7 -7.67 53.40 -35.75
N LYS A 8 -8.15 52.42 -36.51
CA LYS A 8 -9.01 51.34 -35.99
C LYS A 8 -8.16 50.39 -35.14
N GLY A 9 -7.90 50.81 -33.91
CA GLY A 9 -7.50 49.89 -32.85
C GLY A 9 -8.68 48.98 -32.45
N GLY A 10 -9.10 48.16 -33.40
CA GLY A 10 -10.01 47.08 -33.06
C GLY A 10 -9.29 46.06 -32.20
N LYS A 11 -9.58 46.03 -30.87
CA LYS A 11 -9.32 44.85 -30.07
C LYS A 11 -9.90 43.66 -30.86
N ALA A 12 -9.04 42.77 -31.33
CA ALA A 12 -9.47 41.51 -31.89
C ALA A 12 -10.30 40.83 -30.78
N GLU A 13 -11.61 40.96 -30.87
CA GLU A 13 -12.51 40.17 -30.03
C GLU A 13 -12.14 38.73 -30.31
N ASN A 14 -11.71 38.03 -29.28
CA ASN A 14 -11.45 36.61 -29.34
C ASN A 14 -12.77 35.92 -29.69
N LEU A 15 -13.02 35.70 -30.95
CA LEU A 15 -14.22 35.07 -31.55
C LEU A 15 -14.38 33.61 -31.06
N PHE A 16 -13.40 33.06 -30.32
CA PHE A 16 -13.42 31.72 -29.82
C PHE A 16 -13.25 31.73 -28.29
N SER A 17 -14.33 31.40 -27.58
CA SER A 17 -14.23 31.06 -26.15
C SER A 17 -13.52 29.73 -26.07
N ARG A 18 -12.31 29.76 -25.47
CA ARG A 18 -11.58 28.53 -25.19
C ARG A 18 -12.29 27.72 -24.13
N TYR A 19 -12.38 26.42 -24.35
CA TYR A 19 -12.85 25.52 -23.31
C TYR A 19 -11.84 25.48 -22.15
N PRO A 20 -12.28 25.72 -20.88
CA PRO A 20 -11.36 25.71 -19.76
C PRO A 20 -10.78 24.30 -19.60
N ARG A 21 -9.46 24.22 -19.66
CA ARG A 21 -8.75 22.97 -19.50
C ARG A 21 -8.78 22.54 -18.05
N ARG A 22 -9.20 21.31 -17.82
CA ARG A 22 -9.12 20.65 -16.51
C ARG A 22 -8.16 19.46 -16.63
N ARG A 23 -6.88 19.70 -16.35
CA ARG A 23 -5.92 18.60 -16.21
C ARG A 23 -6.03 18.06 -14.79
N LEU A 24 -6.23 16.76 -14.67
CA LEU A 24 -6.18 16.08 -13.38
C LEU A 24 -4.70 15.82 -13.03
N ALA A 25 -4.32 16.17 -11.81
CA ALA A 25 -3.00 15.84 -11.29
C ALA A 25 -2.98 14.41 -10.76
N PHE A 26 -1.81 13.76 -10.84
CA PHE A 26 -1.57 12.52 -10.13
C PHE A 26 -1.42 12.81 -8.63
N GLY A 27 -1.91 11.93 -7.79
CA GLY A 27 -1.64 11.98 -6.37
C GLY A 27 -0.17 11.57 -6.08
N ASP A 28 0.44 12.20 -5.09
CA ASP A 28 1.70 11.73 -4.51
C ASP A 28 1.37 10.73 -3.39
N THR A 29 0.81 9.58 -3.77
CA THR A 29 0.43 8.55 -2.83
C THR A 29 1.62 7.67 -2.52
N GLU A 30 1.93 7.50 -1.24
CA GLU A 30 2.94 6.57 -0.75
C GLU A 30 2.23 5.46 0.03
N ILE A 31 2.42 4.23 -0.39
CA ILE A 31 1.81 3.05 0.23
C ILE A 31 2.91 2.24 0.89
N ASP A 32 2.90 2.23 2.21
CA ASP A 32 3.84 1.45 3.01
C ASP A 32 3.26 0.08 3.32
N ILE A 33 4.07 -0.94 3.10
CA ILE A 33 3.77 -2.32 3.46
C ILE A 33 4.68 -2.69 4.63
N ASP A 34 4.07 -2.91 5.79
CA ASP A 34 4.81 -3.31 6.99
C ASP A 34 5.34 -4.74 6.90
N SER A 35 6.48 -4.97 7.56
CA SER A 35 7.01 -6.31 7.72
C SER A 35 6.07 -7.18 8.59
N PRO A 36 6.05 -8.50 8.36
CA PRO A 36 5.28 -9.40 9.21
C PRO A 36 5.72 -9.26 10.67
N PRO A 37 4.79 -9.27 11.63
CA PRO A 37 5.13 -9.21 13.04
C PRO A 37 6.10 -10.34 13.39
N MET A 38 7.06 -10.07 14.27
CA MET A 38 8.10 -11.04 14.62
C MET A 38 7.50 -12.36 15.11
N PRO A 39 8.06 -13.50 14.70
CA PRO A 39 7.68 -14.78 15.28
C PRO A 39 8.00 -14.78 16.76
N LEU A 40 7.23 -15.51 17.55
CA LEU A 40 7.62 -15.80 18.93
C LEU A 40 9.01 -16.46 18.90
N GLY A 41 10.02 -15.74 19.43
CA GLY A 41 11.39 -16.18 19.39
C GLY A 41 11.53 -17.64 19.85
N LYS A 42 12.49 -18.35 19.26
CA LYS A 42 12.86 -19.70 19.70
C LYS A 42 13.33 -19.72 21.16
N ASP A 43 13.72 -18.58 21.67
CA ASP A 43 14.11 -18.31 23.04
C ASP A 43 12.87 -18.15 23.91
N GLY A 44 12.10 -19.24 24.00
CA GLY A 44 11.19 -19.37 25.13
C GLY A 44 11.99 -19.18 26.40
N ILE A 45 11.33 -18.76 27.48
CA ILE A 45 11.88 -18.60 28.83
C ILE A 45 13.03 -19.60 29.05
N PRO A 46 14.26 -19.12 29.33
CA PRO A 46 15.43 -20.01 29.46
C PRO A 46 15.08 -21.27 30.24
N LEU A 47 15.56 -22.42 29.78
CA LEU A 47 15.23 -23.72 30.36
C LEU A 47 15.40 -23.73 31.87
N ILE A 48 16.42 -23.02 32.38
CA ILE A 48 16.72 -22.80 33.80
C ILE A 48 15.56 -22.13 34.53
N MET A 49 14.90 -21.13 33.88
CA MET A 49 13.81 -20.40 34.51
C MET A 49 12.50 -21.21 34.50
N ARG A 50 12.34 -22.10 33.51
CA ARG A 50 11.22 -23.06 33.43
C ARG A 50 11.39 -24.25 34.39
N MET A 51 12.63 -24.67 34.62
CA MET A 51 12.95 -25.79 35.50
C MET A 51 13.25 -25.36 36.96
N GLY A 52 13.44 -24.05 37.18
CA GLY A 52 13.82 -23.54 38.49
C GLY A 52 12.86 -23.93 39.62
N SER A 53 11.56 -23.77 39.39
CA SER A 53 10.54 -24.17 40.36
C SER A 53 10.47 -25.69 40.58
N SER A 54 10.68 -26.46 39.50
CA SER A 54 10.67 -27.92 39.54
C SER A 54 11.93 -28.48 40.23
N MET A 55 13.08 -27.82 40.08
CA MET A 55 14.32 -28.16 40.76
C MET A 55 14.22 -27.91 42.26
N ILE A 56 13.64 -26.79 42.68
CA ILE A 56 13.42 -26.47 44.07
C ILE A 56 12.44 -27.47 44.70
N MET A 57 11.34 -27.79 44.03
CA MET A 57 10.38 -28.79 44.51
C MET A 57 10.99 -30.21 44.55
N GLY A 58 11.79 -30.57 43.56
CA GLY A 58 12.46 -31.86 43.49
C GLY A 58 13.51 -32.04 44.60
N SER A 59 14.26 -30.99 44.94
CA SER A 59 15.25 -31.05 46.03
C SER A 59 14.61 -31.15 47.39
N THR A 60 13.52 -30.43 47.67
CA THR A 60 12.75 -30.54 48.91
C THR A 60 12.05 -31.89 49.03
N ALA A 61 11.55 -32.47 47.94
CA ALA A 61 10.96 -33.79 47.94
C ALA A 61 11.96 -34.90 48.24
N ALA A 62 13.21 -34.77 47.72
CA ALA A 62 14.30 -35.71 48.03
C ALA A 62 14.71 -35.66 49.49
N LEU A 63 14.74 -34.48 50.11
CA LEU A 63 15.08 -34.27 51.50
C LEU A 63 13.97 -34.77 52.45
N THR A 64 12.73 -34.69 52.04
CA THR A 64 11.56 -35.09 52.90
C THR A 64 11.09 -36.51 52.63
N GLY A 65 11.68 -37.24 51.67
CA GLY A 65 11.28 -38.60 51.28
C GLY A 65 9.86 -38.72 50.69
N ASN A 66 9.26 -37.63 50.26
CA ASN A 66 7.87 -37.61 49.79
C ASN A 66 7.79 -37.92 48.28
N VAL A 67 7.48 -39.20 47.98
CA VAL A 67 7.42 -39.75 46.60
C VAL A 67 6.38 -39.03 45.72
N THR A 68 5.30 -38.51 46.30
CA THR A 68 4.27 -37.81 45.55
C THR A 68 4.75 -36.44 45.04
N MET A 69 5.59 -35.74 45.79
CA MET A 69 6.26 -34.51 45.40
C MET A 69 7.33 -34.73 44.32
N LEU A 70 8.04 -35.86 44.41
CA LEU A 70 9.00 -36.26 43.36
C LEU A 70 8.32 -36.53 42.01
N ALA A 71 7.21 -37.28 42.03
CA ALA A 71 6.43 -37.55 40.83
C ALA A 71 5.87 -36.29 40.18
N SER A 72 5.34 -35.37 40.97
CA SER A 72 4.80 -34.09 40.45
C SER A 72 5.88 -33.16 39.90
N SER A 73 7.10 -33.16 40.47
CA SER A 73 8.21 -32.33 39.97
C SER A 73 8.69 -32.73 38.58
N ILE A 74 8.47 -33.98 38.16
CA ILE A 74 8.84 -34.51 36.82
C ILE A 74 7.62 -34.41 35.87
N LEU A 75 6.42 -34.72 36.33
CA LEU A 75 5.23 -34.80 35.51
C LEU A 75 4.75 -33.41 35.03
N LEU A 76 4.76 -32.41 35.93
CA LEU A 76 4.33 -31.04 35.60
C LEU A 76 5.12 -30.38 34.46
N PRO A 77 6.46 -30.43 34.40
CA PRO A 77 7.22 -29.90 33.30
C PRO A 77 6.95 -30.61 31.95
N LEU A 78 6.73 -31.94 32.01
CA LEU A 78 6.40 -32.73 30.81
C LEU A 78 5.04 -32.35 30.21
N LEU A 79 4.02 -32.20 31.06
CA LEU A 79 2.69 -31.75 30.64
C LEU A 79 2.72 -30.30 30.12
N SER A 80 3.51 -29.43 30.74
CA SER A 80 3.65 -28.02 30.29
C SER A 80 4.33 -27.87 28.97
N GLN A 81 5.17 -28.82 28.55
CA GLN A 81 5.81 -28.79 27.19
C GLN A 81 4.83 -29.03 26.07
N GLY A 82 3.86 -29.93 26.24
CA GLY A 82 2.77 -30.15 25.26
C GLY A 82 1.92 -28.90 25.10
N TYR A 83 1.49 -28.34 26.22
CA TYR A 83 0.64 -27.15 26.24
C TYR A 83 1.29 -25.92 25.58
N THR A 84 2.59 -25.72 25.77
CA THR A 84 3.32 -24.61 25.13
C THR A 84 3.53 -24.77 23.64
N LYS A 85 3.56 -25.99 23.10
CA LYS A 85 3.65 -26.23 21.66
C LYS A 85 2.34 -25.83 20.96
N GLU A 86 1.22 -26.30 21.46
CA GLU A 86 -0.10 -25.97 20.92
C GLU A 86 -0.36 -24.45 20.93
N GLN A 87 -0.04 -23.78 22.04
CA GLN A 87 -0.16 -22.32 22.12
C GLN A 87 0.72 -21.58 21.12
N LYS A 88 1.95 -22.06 20.87
CA LYS A 88 2.84 -21.47 19.88
C LYS A 88 2.30 -21.65 18.47
N GLU A 89 1.83 -22.85 18.14
CA GLU A 89 1.25 -23.14 16.82
C GLU A 89 -0.03 -22.31 16.58
N GLU A 90 -0.87 -22.19 17.59
CA GLU A 90 -2.08 -21.35 17.50
C GLU A 90 -1.72 -19.87 17.34
N TYR A 91 -0.74 -19.37 18.07
CA TYR A 91 -0.26 -18.00 17.92
C TYR A 91 0.29 -17.75 16.51
N GLU A 92 1.13 -18.65 15.99
CA GLU A 92 1.69 -18.52 14.64
C GLU A 92 0.59 -18.56 13.57
N LYS A 93 -0.41 -19.43 13.71
CA LYS A 93 -1.58 -19.45 12.82
C LYS A 93 -2.31 -18.11 12.83
N ARG A 94 -2.66 -17.60 14.02
CA ARG A 94 -3.33 -16.30 14.18
C ARG A 94 -2.49 -15.13 13.64
N ARG A 95 -1.18 -15.18 13.83
CA ARG A 95 -0.24 -14.18 13.31
C ARG A 95 -0.26 -14.15 11.78
N LEU A 96 -0.13 -15.33 11.16
CA LEU A 96 -0.15 -15.46 9.71
C LEU A 96 -1.50 -15.08 9.11
N GLU A 97 -2.60 -15.42 9.76
CA GLU A 97 -3.96 -15.07 9.35
C GLU A 97 -4.14 -13.56 9.35
N LYS A 98 -3.82 -12.89 10.45
CA LYS A 98 -3.89 -11.43 10.55
C LYS A 98 -3.00 -10.72 9.52
N TYR A 99 -1.81 -11.26 9.26
CA TYR A 99 -0.94 -10.67 8.26
C TYR A 99 -1.47 -10.87 6.83
N ARG A 100 -2.12 -12.00 6.56
CA ARG A 100 -2.81 -12.22 5.26
C ARG A 100 -3.98 -11.25 5.09
N GLU A 101 -4.77 -11.02 6.12
CA GLU A 101 -5.84 -10.02 6.10
C GLU A 101 -5.29 -8.62 5.83
N TYR A 102 -4.21 -8.24 6.51
CA TYR A 102 -3.52 -6.98 6.27
C TYR A 102 -3.03 -6.85 4.81
N LEU A 103 -2.39 -7.89 4.26
CA LEU A 103 -1.96 -7.88 2.87
C LEU A 103 -3.13 -7.82 1.88
N ALA A 104 -4.28 -8.41 2.21
CA ALA A 104 -5.48 -8.32 1.39
C ALA A 104 -5.99 -6.86 1.34
N LEU A 105 -6.05 -6.17 2.47
CA LEU A 105 -6.41 -4.74 2.54
C LEU A 105 -5.42 -3.87 1.76
N LYS A 106 -4.11 -4.12 1.89
CA LYS A 106 -3.09 -3.38 1.14
C LYS A 106 -3.18 -3.63 -0.37
N LYS A 107 -3.54 -4.83 -0.78
CA LYS A 107 -3.79 -5.14 -2.20
C LYS A 107 -4.99 -4.35 -2.74
N GLU A 108 -6.03 -4.20 -1.96
CA GLU A 108 -7.22 -3.40 -2.32
C GLU A 108 -6.84 -1.92 -2.47
N GLU A 109 -6.08 -1.36 -1.50
CA GLU A 109 -5.57 0.02 -1.55
C GLU A 109 -4.72 0.27 -2.82
N ILE A 110 -3.83 -0.64 -3.17
CA ILE A 110 -3.03 -0.57 -4.41
C ILE A 110 -3.93 -0.62 -5.66
N GLN A 111 -4.96 -1.46 -5.63
CA GLN A 111 -5.89 -1.56 -6.75
C GLN A 111 -6.71 -0.29 -6.93
N GLU A 112 -7.19 0.32 -5.85
CA GLU A 112 -7.89 1.60 -5.89
C GLU A 112 -7.01 2.72 -6.46
N GLU A 113 -5.73 2.78 -6.03
CA GLU A 113 -4.81 3.78 -6.55
C GLU A 113 -4.51 3.56 -8.04
N LYS A 114 -4.37 2.32 -8.47
CA LYS A 114 -4.22 1.97 -9.88
C LYS A 114 -5.43 2.44 -10.71
N GLU A 115 -6.63 2.22 -10.23
CA GLU A 115 -7.86 2.67 -10.91
C GLU A 115 -7.95 4.19 -10.97
N ARG A 116 -7.51 4.87 -9.90
CA ARG A 116 -7.42 6.32 -9.85
C ARG A 116 -6.41 6.86 -10.87
N GLU A 117 -5.21 6.29 -10.94
CA GLU A 117 -4.21 6.70 -11.93
C GLU A 117 -4.68 6.41 -13.37
N GLU A 118 -5.32 5.28 -13.60
CA GLU A 118 -5.90 4.95 -14.90
C GLU A 118 -6.98 5.96 -15.31
N TYR A 119 -7.84 6.36 -14.40
CA TYR A 119 -8.83 7.40 -14.64
C TYR A 119 -8.19 8.73 -15.00
N VAL A 120 -7.14 9.17 -14.26
CA VAL A 120 -6.39 10.39 -14.55
C VAL A 120 -5.76 10.34 -15.93
N LEU A 121 -5.14 9.22 -16.29
CA LEU A 121 -4.54 9.02 -17.62
C LEU A 121 -5.58 9.07 -18.73
N ARG A 122 -6.69 8.38 -18.60
CA ARG A 122 -7.78 8.39 -19.58
C ARG A 122 -8.40 9.77 -19.74
N HIS A 123 -8.56 10.49 -18.63
CA HIS A 123 -9.09 11.86 -18.66
C HIS A 123 -8.14 12.84 -19.35
N ASN A 124 -6.84 12.77 -19.05
CA ASN A 124 -5.84 13.67 -19.61
C ASN A 124 -5.50 13.34 -21.07
N TYR A 125 -5.57 12.06 -21.44
CA TYR A 125 -5.23 11.53 -22.76
C TYR A 125 -6.37 10.65 -23.30
N PRO A 126 -7.47 11.28 -23.78
CA PRO A 126 -8.64 10.58 -24.28
C PRO A 126 -8.31 9.71 -25.49
N GLU A 127 -9.16 8.74 -25.77
CA GLU A 127 -9.02 7.89 -26.95
C GLU A 127 -9.26 8.67 -28.25
N LEU A 128 -8.71 8.17 -29.37
CA LEU A 128 -8.86 8.80 -30.67
C LEU A 128 -10.34 8.96 -31.07
N SER A 129 -11.17 7.96 -30.76
CA SER A 129 -12.62 8.01 -31.00
C SER A 129 -13.30 9.18 -30.27
N GLU A 130 -12.90 9.41 -29.01
CA GLU A 130 -13.40 10.51 -28.21
C GLU A 130 -12.91 11.87 -28.73
N VAL A 131 -11.64 11.94 -29.11
CA VAL A 131 -11.06 13.16 -29.73
C VAL A 131 -11.75 13.50 -31.01
N LEU A 132 -12.06 12.53 -31.89
CA LEU A 132 -12.86 12.74 -33.10
C LEU A 132 -14.25 13.26 -32.77
N GLY A 133 -14.89 12.74 -31.73
CA GLY A 133 -16.15 13.26 -31.20
C GLY A 133 -16.07 14.74 -30.84
N TYR A 134 -15.00 15.18 -30.17
CA TYR A 134 -14.80 16.60 -29.84
C TYR A 134 -14.66 17.48 -31.09
N VAL A 135 -14.04 16.97 -32.16
CA VAL A 135 -13.91 17.69 -33.42
C VAL A 135 -15.25 17.85 -34.11
N TYR A 136 -16.06 16.77 -34.20
CA TYR A 136 -17.39 16.82 -34.82
C TYR A 136 -18.36 17.73 -34.04
N GLU A 137 -18.33 17.64 -32.73
CA GLU A 137 -19.19 18.45 -31.85
C GLU A 137 -18.67 19.88 -31.64
N LYS A 138 -17.48 20.21 -32.15
CA LYS A 138 -16.78 21.48 -31.95
C LYS A 138 -16.61 21.83 -30.45
N LYS A 139 -16.49 20.81 -29.59
CA LYS A 139 -16.26 20.93 -28.16
C LYS A 139 -14.79 20.69 -27.83
N LYS A 140 -14.32 21.30 -26.74
CA LYS A 140 -12.93 21.15 -26.24
C LYS A 140 -11.83 21.44 -27.28
N LEU A 141 -12.17 22.10 -28.39
CA LEU A 141 -11.18 22.56 -29.37
C LEU A 141 -10.31 23.64 -28.74
N TRP A 142 -9.02 23.63 -29.10
CA TRP A 142 -8.05 24.61 -28.58
C TRP A 142 -7.90 24.64 -27.07
N ALA A 143 -8.19 23.52 -26.39
CA ALA A 143 -8.04 23.39 -24.94
C ALA A 143 -6.57 23.49 -24.52
N ARG A 144 -5.64 23.06 -25.38
CA ARG A 144 -4.19 23.12 -25.13
C ARG A 144 -3.57 24.30 -25.88
N THR A 145 -2.62 24.97 -25.24
CA THR A 145 -1.87 26.09 -25.80
C THR A 145 -0.37 25.79 -25.75
N ASN A 146 0.40 26.55 -26.51
CA ASN A 146 1.87 26.43 -26.52
C ASN A 146 2.54 26.75 -25.18
N SER A 147 1.82 27.34 -24.24
CA SER A 147 2.27 27.58 -22.87
C SER A 147 2.00 26.43 -21.92
N ASP A 148 1.27 25.41 -22.35
CA ASP A 148 0.97 24.22 -21.56
C ASP A 148 2.08 23.18 -21.71
N ASP A 149 2.54 22.58 -20.62
CA ASP A 149 3.64 21.60 -20.59
C ASP A 149 3.38 20.38 -21.48
N ASP A 150 2.10 20.07 -21.74
CA ASP A 150 1.67 18.92 -22.53
C ASP A 150 1.07 19.30 -23.89
N PHE A 151 1.45 20.46 -24.43
CA PHE A 151 0.92 20.99 -25.68
C PHE A 151 1.05 19.99 -26.85
N LEU A 152 2.17 19.29 -26.94
CA LEU A 152 2.48 18.33 -27.98
C LEU A 152 2.38 16.86 -27.52
N ASP A 153 1.87 16.62 -26.32
CA ASP A 153 1.69 15.25 -25.83
C ASP A 153 0.60 14.55 -26.64
N ILE A 154 0.97 13.44 -27.26
CA ILE A 154 0.08 12.65 -28.11
C ILE A 154 -0.02 11.24 -27.53
N ARG A 155 -1.25 10.72 -27.44
CA ARG A 155 -1.47 9.30 -27.13
C ARG A 155 -1.19 8.47 -28.38
N ILE A 156 -0.16 7.62 -28.32
CA ILE A 156 0.22 6.75 -29.44
C ILE A 156 -0.55 5.42 -29.37
N GLY A 157 -0.89 4.96 -28.18
CA GLY A 157 -1.56 3.67 -27.98
C GLY A 157 -1.87 3.37 -26.52
N SER A 158 -2.20 2.13 -26.24
CA SER A 158 -2.38 1.58 -24.89
C SER A 158 -1.27 0.58 -24.60
N GLY A 159 -0.82 0.55 -23.34
CA GLY A 159 0.24 -0.33 -22.90
C GLY A 159 0.29 -0.39 -21.36
N ASN A 160 1.14 -1.24 -20.84
CA ASN A 160 1.38 -1.32 -19.40
C ASN A 160 2.33 -0.21 -18.99
N ILE A 161 1.86 0.64 -18.10
CA ILE A 161 2.62 1.75 -17.53
C ILE A 161 2.87 1.44 -16.05
N PRO A 162 4.08 1.65 -15.52
CA PRO A 162 4.33 1.49 -14.10
C PRO A 162 3.50 2.49 -13.28
N LEU A 163 3.00 2.05 -12.14
CA LEU A 163 2.29 2.89 -11.19
C LEU A 163 3.21 4.03 -10.72
N LYS A 164 2.70 5.24 -10.62
CA LYS A 164 3.45 6.40 -10.11
C LYS A 164 3.48 6.43 -8.60
N ALA A 165 2.46 5.87 -7.94
CA ALA A 165 2.43 5.72 -6.51
C ALA A 165 3.68 4.99 -6.01
N LYS A 166 4.28 5.51 -4.96
CA LYS A 166 5.50 4.95 -4.38
C LYS A 166 5.13 3.82 -3.43
N LEU A 167 5.60 2.62 -3.77
CA LEU A 167 5.42 1.44 -2.94
C LEU A 167 6.69 1.20 -2.14
N THR A 168 6.58 1.22 -0.81
CA THR A 168 7.67 0.89 0.11
C THR A 168 7.38 -0.48 0.70
N ALA A 169 8.22 -1.47 0.36
CA ALA A 169 8.14 -2.80 0.93
C ALA A 169 9.24 -3.00 1.97
N PRO A 170 9.03 -3.80 3.01
CA PRO A 170 10.06 -4.12 3.98
C PRO A 170 11.24 -4.81 3.27
N ARG A 171 12.45 -4.38 3.60
CA ARG A 171 13.65 -5.07 3.12
C ARG A 171 13.78 -6.39 3.88
N GLU A 172 13.75 -7.49 3.15
CA GLU A 172 14.09 -8.78 3.74
C GLU A 172 15.57 -8.77 4.10
N HIS A 173 15.85 -8.84 5.38
CA HIS A 173 17.19 -9.14 5.87
C HIS A 173 17.29 -10.68 5.97
N PHE A 174 17.83 -11.28 4.92
CA PHE A 174 18.24 -12.69 4.93
C PHE A 174 19.54 -12.85 5.72
#